data_0fe875a03b57ad66657499d49c71e9e7
#
_entry.id   0fe875a03b57ad66657499d49c71e9e7
#
_cell.length_a   1.000
_cell.length_b   1.000
_cell.length_c   1.000
_cell.angle_alpha   90.00
_cell.angle_beta   90.00
_cell.angle_gamma   90.00
#
_symmetry.space_group_name_H-M   'P 1'
#
loop_
_entity.id
_entity.type
_entity.pdbx_description
1 polymer ?
#
loop_
_entity_poly.entity_id
_entity_poly.type
_entity_poly.pdbx_seq_one_letter_code
_entity_poly.pdbx_strand_id
1 'polypeptide(L)' 'MIANFYKMQYGNYRNSVLLVTKNIEHIPSVKTIVIHNGQMFCVDRLEFNLDKCEYNIYMARL' A
#
# COMPACT_ATOMS: atom_id res chain seq x y z
N MET A 1 12.11 -5.42 4.31
CA MET A 1 11.49 -5.51 2.98
C MET A 1 11.02 -4.14 2.54
N ILE A 2 11.30 -3.78 1.32
CA ILE A 2 10.85 -2.49 0.78
C ILE A 2 9.36 -2.60 0.41
N ALA A 3 8.58 -1.66 0.89
CA ALA A 3 7.15 -1.58 0.62
C ALA A 3 6.77 -0.17 0.17
N ASN A 4 6.07 -0.11 -0.95
CA ASN A 4 5.55 1.13 -1.52
C ASN A 4 4.06 1.19 -1.21
N PHE A 5 3.65 2.19 -0.44
CA PHE A 5 2.26 2.37 -0.03
C PHE A 5 1.58 3.37 -0.95
N TYR A 6 0.55 2.91 -1.64
CA TYR A 6 -0.23 3.70 -2.60
C TYR A 6 -1.64 3.95 -2.08
N LYS A 7 -2.13 5.14 -2.31
CA LYS A 7 -3.55 5.47 -2.13
C LYS A 7 -4.24 5.31 -3.48
N MET A 8 -5.24 4.44 -3.55
CA MET A 8 -6.06 4.29 -4.74
C MET A 8 -6.96 5.50 -4.93
N GLN A 9 -7.16 5.89 -6.19
CA GLN A 9 -8.12 6.94 -6.56
C GLN A 9 -9.23 6.33 -7.39
N TYR A 10 -10.46 6.78 -7.14
CA TYR A 10 -11.64 6.33 -7.88
C TYR A 10 -11.86 4.81 -7.79
N GLY A 11 -11.43 4.21 -6.67
CA GLY A 11 -11.56 2.76 -6.48
C GLY A 11 -10.73 1.91 -7.41
N ASN A 12 -9.73 2.47 -8.09
CA ASN A 12 -8.93 1.76 -9.09
C ASN A 12 -7.45 1.84 -8.71
N TYR A 13 -6.82 0.66 -8.51
CA TYR A 13 -5.40 0.60 -8.16
C TYR A 13 -4.48 1.17 -9.24
N ARG A 14 -4.93 1.20 -10.51
CA ARG A 14 -4.14 1.77 -11.62
C ARG A 14 -4.04 3.28 -11.55
N ASN A 15 -4.96 3.94 -10.84
CA ASN A 15 -4.95 5.37 -10.60
C ASN A 15 -4.43 5.69 -9.21
N SER A 16 -3.41 4.96 -8.76
CA SER A 16 -2.88 5.12 -7.41
C SER A 16 -1.81 6.19 -7.36
N VAL A 17 -1.72 6.83 -6.17
CA VAL A 17 -0.69 7.81 -5.86
C VAL A 17 0.21 7.24 -4.78
N LEU A 18 1.51 7.28 -4.99
CA LEU A 18 2.47 6.83 -4.00
C LEU A 18 2.45 7.79 -2.80
N LEU A 19 2.19 7.24 -1.61
CA LEU A 19 2.22 8.01 -0.36
C LEU A 19 3.60 7.97 0.27
N VAL A 20 4.16 6.78 0.43
CA VAL A 20 5.42 6.59 1.13
C VAL A 20 6.03 5.24 0.75
N THR A 21 7.36 5.20 0.75
CA THR A 21 8.12 3.95 0.65
C THR A 21 8.84 3.72 1.96
N LYS A 22 8.70 2.52 2.52
CA LYS A 22 9.32 2.16 3.80
C LYS A 22 9.95 0.79 3.74
N ASN A 23 10.98 0.61 4.55
CA ASN A 23 11.51 -0.71 4.85
C ASN A 23 10.76 -1.25 6.06
N ILE A 24 10.01 -2.34 5.89
CA ILE A 24 9.19 -2.92 6.94
C ILE A 24 9.54 -4.40 7.15
N GLU A 25 9.30 -4.91 8.36
CA GLU A 25 9.58 -6.31 8.69
C GLU A 25 8.46 -7.25 8.27
N HIS A 26 7.22 -6.77 8.35
CA HIS A 26 6.03 -7.57 8.06
C HIS A 26 5.14 -6.83 7.06
N ILE A 27 4.73 -7.54 6.02
CA ILE A 27 3.82 -6.98 5.02
C ILE A 27 2.38 -7.11 5.55
N PRO A 28 1.62 -6.01 5.62
CA PRO A 28 0.23 -6.09 6.06
C PRO A 28 -0.61 -6.86 5.04
N SER A 29 -1.53 -7.66 5.53
CA SER A 29 -2.47 -8.40 4.69
C SER A 29 -3.60 -7.49 4.18
N VAL A 30 -4.30 -7.96 3.16
CA VAL A 30 -5.54 -7.32 2.69
C VAL A 30 -6.52 -7.20 3.87
N LYS A 31 -7.22 -6.06 3.95
CA LYS A 31 -8.14 -5.66 5.01
C LYS A 31 -7.47 -5.07 6.26
N THR A 32 -6.16 -5.07 6.34
CA THR A 32 -5.45 -4.39 7.44
C THR A 32 -5.70 -2.88 7.36
N ILE A 33 -5.95 -2.27 8.52
CA ILE A 33 -6.05 -0.81 8.63
C ILE A 33 -4.66 -0.24 8.82
N VAL A 34 -4.30 0.72 7.97
CA VAL A 34 -3.01 1.42 8.02
C VAL A 34 -3.26 2.88 8.34
N ILE A 35 -2.50 3.41 9.28
CA ILE A 35 -2.58 4.82 9.65
C ILE A 35 -1.33 5.52 9.12
N HIS A 36 -1.54 6.59 8.37
CA HIS A 36 -0.46 7.40 7.82
C HIS A 36 -0.84 8.88 7.89
N ASN A 37 0.01 9.68 8.53
CA ASN A 37 -0.24 11.12 8.76
C ASN A 37 -1.63 11.37 9.36
N GLY A 38 -2.02 10.53 10.33
CA GLY A 38 -3.31 10.66 11.00
C GLY A 38 -4.52 10.22 10.17
N GLN A 39 -4.32 9.75 8.95
CA GLN A 39 -5.39 9.26 8.09
C GLN A 39 -5.42 7.74 8.10
N MET A 40 -6.61 7.18 8.02
CA MET A 40 -6.83 5.73 8.03
C MET A 40 -7.10 5.22 6.63
N PHE A 41 -6.46 4.10 6.31
CA PHE A 41 -6.58 3.42 5.02
C PHE A 41 -6.83 1.93 5.26
N CYS A 42 -7.49 1.29 4.32
CA CYS A 42 -7.67 -0.16 4.33
C CYS A 42 -6.89 -0.78 3.17
N VAL A 43 -6.05 -1.76 3.46
CA VAL A 43 -5.29 -2.47 2.41
C VAL A 43 -6.28 -3.26 1.54
N ASP A 44 -6.23 -3.00 0.24
CA ASP A 44 -7.13 -3.64 -0.72
C ASP A 44 -6.42 -4.63 -1.64
N ARG A 45 -5.19 -4.35 -2.01
CA ARG A 45 -4.43 -5.16 -2.96
C ARG A 45 -2.95 -5.17 -2.61
N LEU A 46 -2.34 -6.34 -2.78
CA LEU A 46 -0.89 -6.51 -2.62
C LEU A 46 -0.30 -7.04 -3.93
N GLU A 47 0.86 -6.53 -4.27
CA GLU A 47 1.68 -7.05 -5.37
C GLU A 47 3.11 -7.20 -4.89
N PHE A 48 3.77 -8.26 -5.32
CA PHE A 48 5.20 -8.39 -5.14
C PHE A 48 5.89 -8.22 -6.49
N ASN A 49 6.71 -7.19 -6.60
CA ASN A 49 7.52 -6.97 -7.80
C ASN A 49 8.81 -7.78 -7.65
N LEU A 50 8.87 -8.91 -8.35
CA LEU A 50 10.00 -9.82 -8.25
C LEU A 50 11.29 -9.21 -8.82
N ASP A 51 11.18 -8.38 -9.86
CA ASP A 51 12.35 -7.77 -10.51
C ASP A 51 13.06 -6.81 -9.56
N LYS A 52 12.30 -6.06 -8.77
CA LYS A 52 12.83 -5.06 -7.83
C LYS A 52 12.91 -5.57 -6.40
N CYS A 53 12.33 -6.73 -6.11
CA CYS A 53 12.19 -7.26 -4.75
C CYS A 53 11.47 -6.26 -3.82
N GLU A 54 10.39 -5.70 -4.29
CA GLU A 54 9.59 -4.72 -3.55
C GLU A 54 8.13 -5.13 -3.53
N TYR A 55 7.43 -4.76 -2.44
CA TYR A 55 5.99 -4.91 -2.36
C TYR A 55 5.31 -3.61 -2.73
N ASN A 56 4.20 -3.71 -3.48
CA ASN A 56 3.30 -2.59 -3.73
C ASN A 56 2.01 -2.85 -2.98
N ILE A 57 1.63 -1.92 -2.12
CA ILE A 57 0.48 -2.04 -1.23
C ILE A 57 -0.51 -0.95 -1.62
N TYR A 58 -1.67 -1.37 -2.12
CA TYR A 58 -2.71 -0.45 -2.58
C TYR A 58 -3.79 -0.34 -1.52
N MET A 59 -4.11 0.88 -1.11
CA MET A 59 -5.00 1.15 0.00
C MET A 59 -6.13 2.08 -0.41
N ALA A 60 -7.31 1.84 0.14
CA ALA A 60 -8.44 2.75 0.03
C ALA A 60 -8.53 3.61 1.28
N ARG A 61 -8.77 4.90 1.13
CA ARG A 61 -8.98 5.78 2.26
C ARG A 61 -10.33 5.49 2.91
N LEU A 62 -10.36 5.40 4.22
CA LEU A 62 -11.58 5.24 5.00
C LEU A 62 -12.25 6.56 5.31
#